data_9fd699756c337258c9eabd5b72ba569e
#
_entry.id   9fd699756c337258c9eabd5b72ba569e
#
_cell.length_a   1.000
_cell.length_b   1.000
_cell.length_c   1.000
_cell.angle_alpha   90.00
_cell.angle_beta   90.00
_cell.angle_gamma   90.00
#
_symmetry.space_group_name_H-M   'P 1'
#
loop_
_entity.id
_entity.type
_entity.pdbx_description
1 polymer ?
#
loop_
_entity_poly.entity_id
_entity_poly.type
_entity_poly.pdbx_seq_one_letter_code
_entity_poly.pdbx_strand_id
1 'polypeptide(L)'
;MLGVMLFVLVFSSLASQITITWWINPWRIAPPGFPADQAPTSEDYPKWASEAFMALYPNVKVEYVVVGNTEYSQKMAAAIATGTQPDFFKGPVWDSRWAKAGLLEPIEPYLTDEDWEDFYEQVLDEGIVEGKRYIWPWNFGTNGMGTSMLLYTPDFENAGVDWQKIANEGWTMDEFVEVAKKLTYDSTGDGKIDHYAVSFGAKDYHNILNFIYAFGGRLTNEDETQVTLNSPEAVAGLQFLLDLVNVHGVAPRGVEGLGVYDVIGNFHSHRTSMGFGGPYEIGRITRYVLAGSLDEQFYPVVAPFPHVEDKNPVAYTTGSGFIIFKQQNQEKRDMVFEFIRFLTNVENLALLETLQYLTARRSVNEILYKDDPYMNEQVETFAGIMDNYGMPFFGSQEFPWSQIQPHFISAIEAAFAGNKTPQRALDDFVAEANRILQRLR
;
A
#
# COMPACT_ATOMS: atom_id res chain seq x y z
N MET A 1 61.19 27.08 45.47
CA MET A 1 59.86 26.53 45.19
C MET A 1 59.65 26.52 43.69
N LEU A 2 59.89 25.36 43.04
CA LEU A 2 59.58 25.16 41.59
C LEU A 2 58.18 24.66 41.49
N GLY A 3 57.29 25.45 40.85
CA GLY A 3 55.92 25.02 40.53
C GLY A 3 55.93 24.15 39.27
N VAL A 4 55.52 22.86 39.39
CA VAL A 4 55.28 21.96 38.27
C VAL A 4 53.90 22.26 37.76
N MET A 5 53.79 22.80 36.54
CA MET A 5 52.58 23.06 35.81
C MET A 5 52.20 21.78 35.08
N LEU A 6 51.16 21.06 35.57
CA LEU A 6 50.65 19.85 34.97
C LEU A 6 49.76 20.25 33.78
N PHE A 7 50.28 20.08 32.56
CA PHE A 7 49.44 20.19 31.34
C PHE A 7 48.62 18.88 31.19
N VAL A 8 47.34 18.95 31.50
CA VAL A 8 46.39 17.89 31.12
C VAL A 8 46.07 18.07 29.64
N LEU A 9 46.71 17.27 28.79
CA LEU A 9 46.33 17.13 27.41
C LEU A 9 45.01 16.32 27.35
N VAL A 10 43.89 17.01 27.18
CA VAL A 10 42.61 16.39 26.81
C VAL A 10 42.76 15.99 25.35
N PHE A 11 43.06 14.72 25.10
CA PHE A 11 42.88 14.12 23.79
C PHE A 11 41.39 13.94 23.57
N SER A 12 40.72 14.93 22.98
CA SER A 12 39.47 14.68 22.29
C SER A 12 39.82 13.83 21.05
N SER A 13 39.56 12.52 21.12
CA SER A 13 39.53 11.72 19.92
C SER A 13 38.41 12.31 19.06
N LEU A 14 38.77 12.96 17.96
CA LEU A 14 37.83 13.29 16.90
C LEU A 14 37.33 11.94 16.37
N ALA A 15 36.19 11.48 16.88
CA ALA A 15 35.48 10.37 16.25
C ALA A 15 35.30 10.75 14.78
N SER A 16 35.69 9.87 13.88
CA SER A 16 35.50 10.13 12.45
C SER A 16 34.03 10.37 12.17
N GLN A 17 33.69 11.46 11.50
CA GLN A 17 32.31 11.80 11.15
C GLN A 17 31.73 10.69 10.27
N ILE A 18 30.61 10.12 10.70
CA ILE A 18 29.84 9.16 9.93
C ILE A 18 28.86 9.93 9.03
N THR A 19 28.90 9.68 7.73
CA THR A 19 27.88 10.25 6.81
C THR A 19 26.89 9.16 6.41
N ILE A 20 25.60 9.43 6.68
CA ILE A 20 24.46 8.61 6.28
C ILE A 20 23.74 9.32 5.12
N THR A 21 23.46 8.58 4.03
CA THR A 21 22.70 9.07 2.90
C THR A 21 21.40 8.28 2.78
N TRP A 22 20.28 8.95 2.59
CA TRP A 22 19.02 8.28 2.40
C TRP A 22 18.16 8.93 1.34
N TRP A 23 17.34 8.11 0.65
CA TRP A 23 16.40 8.57 -0.35
C TRP A 23 14.99 8.31 0.11
N ILE A 24 14.09 9.25 -0.18
CA ILE A 24 12.66 9.13 0.11
C ILE A 24 11.85 9.62 -1.10
N ASN A 25 10.74 8.98 -1.39
CA ASN A 25 9.78 9.49 -2.34
C ASN A 25 8.98 10.67 -1.73
N PRO A 26 8.28 11.49 -2.54
CA PRO A 26 7.75 12.80 -2.10
C PRO A 26 6.53 12.66 -1.18
N TRP A 27 6.76 12.30 0.08
CA TRP A 27 5.76 12.28 1.14
C TRP A 27 5.62 13.67 1.77
N ARG A 28 4.37 14.12 1.95
CA ARG A 28 4.07 15.43 2.55
C ARG A 28 3.64 15.23 4.00
N ILE A 29 4.59 14.93 4.85
CA ILE A 29 4.38 14.69 6.28
C ILE A 29 4.73 15.98 7.03
N ALA A 30 3.84 16.42 7.92
CA ALA A 30 4.10 17.55 8.78
C ALA A 30 5.03 17.13 9.93
N PRO A 31 6.21 17.75 10.07
CA PRO A 31 7.08 17.51 11.22
C PRO A 31 6.49 18.13 12.49
N PRO A 32 6.98 17.77 13.68
CA PRO A 32 6.55 18.37 14.94
C PRO A 32 6.66 19.89 14.94
N GLY A 33 5.59 20.58 15.36
CA GLY A 33 5.51 22.04 15.39
C GLY A 33 5.28 22.70 14.01
N PHE A 34 4.93 21.92 13.00
CA PHE A 34 4.58 22.47 11.69
C PHE A 34 3.29 23.33 11.81
N PRO A 35 3.23 24.52 11.16
CA PRO A 35 2.05 25.38 11.24
C PRO A 35 0.78 24.70 10.73
N ALA A 36 -0.28 24.71 11.54
CA ALA A 36 -1.53 24.04 11.20
C ALA A 36 -2.29 24.68 10.01
N ASP A 37 -1.96 25.92 9.67
CA ASP A 37 -2.53 26.68 8.55
C ASP A 37 -1.77 26.50 7.23
N GLN A 38 -0.74 25.66 7.20
CA GLN A 38 0.09 25.40 6.06
C GLN A 38 0.04 23.92 5.66
N ALA A 39 0.22 23.65 4.36
CA ALA A 39 0.39 22.29 3.87
C ALA A 39 1.90 21.95 3.80
N PRO A 40 2.33 20.79 4.33
CA PRO A 40 3.71 20.39 4.26
C PRO A 40 4.13 20.09 2.81
N THR A 41 5.38 20.39 2.49
CA THR A 41 6.04 19.98 1.26
C THR A 41 6.70 18.61 1.43
N SER A 42 7.21 18.05 0.34
CA SER A 42 7.95 16.77 0.41
C SER A 42 9.35 16.91 1.03
N GLU A 43 9.83 18.12 1.26
CA GLU A 43 11.14 18.41 1.87
C GLU A 43 11.08 18.56 3.40
N ASP A 44 9.90 18.91 3.94
CA ASP A 44 9.79 19.28 5.36
C ASP A 44 10.10 18.11 6.30
N TYR A 45 9.54 16.95 6.04
CA TYR A 45 9.79 15.77 6.86
C TYR A 45 11.23 15.25 6.79
N PRO A 46 11.82 14.98 5.61
CA PRO A 46 13.18 14.47 5.56
C PRO A 46 14.21 15.46 6.08
N LYS A 47 14.00 16.76 5.91
CA LYS A 47 14.84 17.80 6.50
C LYS A 47 14.79 17.74 8.02
N TRP A 48 13.59 17.81 8.60
CA TRP A 48 13.40 17.71 10.05
C TRP A 48 14.01 16.44 10.63
N ALA A 49 13.71 15.28 10.04
CA ALA A 49 14.18 13.99 10.52
C ALA A 49 15.72 13.93 10.54
N SER A 50 16.36 14.43 9.49
CA SER A 50 17.82 14.49 9.40
C SER A 50 18.42 15.43 10.44
N GLU A 51 17.87 16.63 10.60
CA GLU A 51 18.33 17.62 11.58
C GLU A 51 18.12 17.13 13.02
N ALA A 52 16.97 16.55 13.34
CA ALA A 52 16.66 16.02 14.66
C ALA A 52 17.58 14.84 15.03
N PHE A 53 17.87 13.94 14.09
CA PHE A 53 18.80 12.85 14.33
C PHE A 53 20.24 13.35 14.53
N MET A 54 20.70 14.30 13.71
CA MET A 54 22.03 14.94 13.89
C MET A 54 22.16 15.66 15.24
N ALA A 55 21.07 16.19 15.78
CA ALA A 55 21.09 16.82 17.11
C ALA A 55 21.29 15.77 18.23
N LEU A 56 20.80 14.55 18.07
CA LEU A 56 21.03 13.43 18.99
C LEU A 56 22.44 12.82 18.84
N TYR A 57 22.96 12.80 17.62
CA TYR A 57 24.25 12.18 17.26
C TYR A 57 25.16 13.18 16.54
N PRO A 58 25.87 14.08 17.29
CA PRO A 58 26.66 15.16 16.68
C PRO A 58 27.83 14.71 15.81
N ASN A 59 28.26 13.45 15.92
CA ASN A 59 29.30 12.83 15.09
C ASN A 59 28.73 12.24 13.77
N VAL A 60 27.39 12.30 13.57
CA VAL A 60 26.74 11.81 12.37
C VAL A 60 26.30 13.00 11.51
N LYS A 61 26.56 12.90 10.21
CA LYS A 61 26.01 13.77 9.18
C LYS A 61 24.97 12.99 8.41
N VAL A 62 23.76 13.53 8.26
CA VAL A 62 22.68 12.93 7.45
C VAL A 62 22.43 13.77 6.21
N GLU A 63 22.44 13.14 5.06
CA GLU A 63 22.11 13.73 3.76
C GLU A 63 20.90 13.00 3.19
N TYR A 64 19.90 13.73 2.69
CA TYR A 64 18.72 13.14 2.07
C TYR A 64 18.51 13.63 0.65
N VAL A 65 17.78 12.81 -0.14
CA VAL A 65 17.33 13.16 -1.48
C VAL A 65 15.87 12.77 -1.63
N VAL A 66 15.02 13.72 -2.00
CA VAL A 66 13.64 13.44 -2.40
C VAL A 66 13.64 13.04 -3.87
N VAL A 67 13.13 11.83 -4.17
CA VAL A 67 13.12 11.28 -5.53
C VAL A 67 11.67 11.05 -5.97
N GLY A 68 11.29 11.63 -7.11
CA GLY A 68 9.95 11.47 -7.69
C GLY A 68 9.61 10.00 -8.02
N ASN A 69 8.37 9.61 -7.82
CA ASN A 69 7.93 8.22 -8.00
C ASN A 69 8.18 7.68 -9.41
N THR A 70 7.99 8.52 -10.44
CA THR A 70 8.12 8.11 -11.86
C THR A 70 9.57 7.86 -12.28
N GLU A 71 10.53 8.54 -11.66
CA GLU A 71 11.95 8.44 -12.00
C GLU A 71 12.73 7.54 -11.02
N TYR A 72 12.09 7.10 -9.94
CA TYR A 72 12.75 6.40 -8.84
C TYR A 72 13.49 5.14 -9.29
N SER A 73 12.82 4.28 -10.06
CA SER A 73 13.41 3.03 -10.55
C SER A 73 14.64 3.27 -11.41
N GLN A 74 14.58 4.26 -12.31
CA GLN A 74 15.70 4.58 -13.20
C GLN A 74 16.90 5.15 -12.43
N LYS A 75 16.65 6.07 -11.51
CA LYS A 75 17.70 6.66 -10.66
C LYS A 75 18.35 5.60 -9.76
N MET A 76 17.54 4.72 -9.16
CA MET A 76 18.06 3.65 -8.30
C MET A 76 18.93 2.68 -9.09
N ALA A 77 18.48 2.23 -10.27
CA ALA A 77 19.27 1.35 -11.12
C ALA A 77 20.62 1.98 -11.53
N ALA A 78 20.62 3.27 -11.88
CA ALA A 78 21.85 4.00 -12.21
C ALA A 78 22.79 4.12 -11.00
N ALA A 79 22.26 4.43 -9.81
CA ALA A 79 23.03 4.55 -8.59
C ALA A 79 23.69 3.22 -8.18
N ILE A 80 22.94 2.11 -8.27
CA ILE A 80 23.48 0.77 -8.01
C ILE A 80 24.58 0.42 -9.00
N ALA A 81 24.39 0.70 -10.29
CA ALA A 81 25.38 0.41 -11.33
C ALA A 81 26.70 1.18 -11.15
N THR A 82 26.65 2.37 -10.50
CA THR A 82 27.82 3.23 -10.26
C THR A 82 28.37 3.13 -8.84
N GLY A 83 27.73 2.36 -7.95
CA GLY A 83 28.11 2.25 -6.54
C GLY A 83 27.83 3.51 -5.72
N THR A 84 26.85 4.32 -6.15
CA THR A 84 26.46 5.59 -5.50
C THR A 84 25.04 5.54 -4.90
N GLN A 85 24.52 4.34 -4.67
CA GLN A 85 23.23 4.13 -4.01
C GLN A 85 23.25 4.71 -2.58
N PRO A 86 22.11 5.14 -2.04
CA PRO A 86 22.01 5.60 -0.65
C PRO A 86 22.32 4.46 0.33
N ASP A 87 22.52 4.77 1.59
CA ASP A 87 22.68 3.76 2.64
C ASP A 87 21.37 3.04 2.90
N PHE A 88 20.25 3.77 2.84
CA PHE A 88 18.90 3.19 2.85
C PHE A 88 17.92 4.10 2.11
N PHE A 89 16.76 3.56 1.81
CA PHE A 89 15.72 4.33 1.12
C PHE A 89 14.30 3.87 1.46
N LYS A 90 13.35 4.79 1.27
CA LYS A 90 11.91 4.55 1.23
C LYS A 90 11.40 5.01 -0.12
N GLY A 91 10.89 4.07 -0.91
CA GLY A 91 10.44 4.39 -2.27
C GLY A 91 9.52 3.32 -2.85
N PRO A 92 8.97 3.57 -4.05
CA PRO A 92 8.00 2.69 -4.69
C PRO A 92 8.65 1.50 -5.42
N VAL A 93 9.92 1.23 -5.18
CA VAL A 93 10.68 0.20 -5.88
C VAL A 93 11.17 -0.86 -4.92
N TRP A 94 11.00 -2.09 -5.31
CA TRP A 94 11.58 -3.27 -4.67
C TRP A 94 12.08 -4.21 -5.77
N ASP A 95 13.23 -4.84 -5.54
CA ASP A 95 13.78 -5.85 -6.45
C ASP A 95 14.54 -6.91 -5.63
N SER A 96 13.95 -8.08 -5.53
CA SER A 96 14.52 -9.22 -4.80
C SER A 96 15.93 -9.60 -5.29
N ARG A 97 16.26 -9.29 -6.55
CA ARG A 97 17.61 -9.53 -7.10
C ARG A 97 18.70 -8.77 -6.36
N TRP A 98 18.38 -7.64 -5.73
CA TRP A 98 19.35 -6.91 -4.90
C TRP A 98 19.70 -7.69 -3.64
N ALA A 99 18.72 -8.34 -3.01
CA ALA A 99 18.95 -9.23 -1.88
C ALA A 99 19.76 -10.45 -2.28
N LYS A 100 19.37 -11.13 -3.37
CA LYS A 100 20.09 -12.28 -3.93
C LYS A 100 21.54 -11.96 -4.35
N ALA A 101 21.78 -10.75 -4.83
CA ALA A 101 23.11 -10.26 -5.15
C ALA A 101 23.94 -9.85 -3.91
N GLY A 102 23.35 -9.96 -2.70
CA GLY A 102 24.03 -9.60 -1.46
C GLY A 102 24.26 -8.09 -1.27
N LEU A 103 23.46 -7.26 -1.96
CA LEU A 103 23.55 -5.79 -1.88
C LEU A 103 22.80 -5.23 -0.67
N LEU A 104 21.84 -5.97 -0.10
CA LEU A 104 20.99 -5.52 0.98
C LEU A 104 21.39 -6.12 2.33
N GLU A 105 21.13 -5.38 3.42
CA GLU A 105 21.23 -5.90 4.79
C GLU A 105 19.92 -6.55 5.22
N PRO A 106 19.94 -7.77 5.77
CA PRO A 106 18.78 -8.36 6.42
C PRO A 106 18.48 -7.63 7.73
N ILE A 107 17.20 -7.49 8.07
CA ILE A 107 16.76 -6.69 9.22
C ILE A 107 16.66 -7.47 10.54
N GLU A 108 16.52 -8.82 10.50
CA GLU A 108 16.30 -9.64 11.70
C GLU A 108 17.32 -9.42 12.81
N PRO A 109 18.65 -9.27 12.54
CA PRO A 109 19.62 -9.04 13.61
C PRO A 109 19.43 -7.75 14.40
N TYR A 110 18.58 -6.85 13.87
CA TYR A 110 18.33 -5.53 14.42
C TYR A 110 16.91 -5.38 14.99
N LEU A 111 16.03 -6.35 14.81
CA LEU A 111 14.72 -6.36 15.43
C LEU A 111 14.83 -6.80 16.90
N THR A 112 14.15 -6.09 17.79
CA THR A 112 14.00 -6.46 19.19
C THR A 112 12.79 -7.34 19.38
N ASP A 113 12.65 -7.98 20.55
CA ASP A 113 11.45 -8.75 20.91
C ASP A 113 10.19 -7.86 20.85
N GLU A 114 10.30 -6.59 21.28
CA GLU A 114 9.22 -5.60 21.19
C GLU A 114 8.86 -5.28 19.73
N ASP A 115 9.83 -5.18 18.82
CA ASP A 115 9.57 -4.99 17.40
C ASP A 115 8.79 -6.16 16.81
N TRP A 116 9.13 -7.41 17.20
CA TRP A 116 8.43 -8.61 16.74
C TRP A 116 6.98 -8.69 17.24
N GLU A 117 6.68 -8.21 18.44
CA GLU A 117 5.35 -8.20 19.02
C GLU A 117 4.46 -7.06 18.48
N ASP A 118 5.05 -5.90 18.19
CA ASP A 118 4.34 -4.67 17.85
C ASP A 118 4.12 -4.46 16.35
N PHE A 119 5.03 -4.93 15.49
CA PHE A 119 4.80 -4.87 14.06
C PHE A 119 3.72 -5.85 13.60
N TYR A 120 2.91 -5.45 12.61
CA TYR A 120 2.02 -6.38 11.93
C TYR A 120 2.84 -7.44 11.18
N GLU A 121 2.51 -8.72 11.39
CA GLU A 121 3.21 -9.84 10.75
C GLU A 121 3.20 -9.72 9.22
N GLN A 122 2.08 -9.31 8.65
CA GLN A 122 1.92 -9.12 7.21
C GLN A 122 2.91 -8.08 6.63
N VAL A 123 3.31 -7.08 7.43
CA VAL A 123 4.29 -6.07 7.01
C VAL A 123 5.72 -6.56 7.22
N LEU A 124 5.95 -7.33 8.29
CA LEU A 124 7.24 -7.99 8.53
C LEU A 124 7.56 -9.01 7.42
N ASP A 125 6.55 -9.67 6.89
CA ASP A 125 6.72 -10.67 5.84
C ASP A 125 6.84 -10.08 4.43
N GLU A 126 6.64 -8.78 4.29
CA GLU A 126 7.03 -8.09 3.06
C GLU A 126 8.55 -8.17 2.86
N GLY A 127 8.96 -8.41 1.62
CA GLY A 127 10.40 -8.43 1.27
C GLY A 127 11.19 -9.61 1.80
N ILE A 128 10.55 -10.75 2.09
CA ILE A 128 11.26 -12.00 2.37
C ILE A 128 11.90 -12.53 1.08
N VAL A 129 13.21 -12.79 1.16
CA VAL A 129 13.99 -13.43 0.09
C VAL A 129 14.88 -14.50 0.73
N GLU A 130 14.78 -15.74 0.25
CA GLU A 130 15.57 -16.88 0.78
C GLU A 130 15.48 -17.01 2.32
N GLY A 131 14.29 -16.75 2.89
CA GLY A 131 14.01 -16.84 4.31
C GLY A 131 14.55 -15.70 5.18
N LYS A 132 15.02 -14.61 4.58
CA LYS A 132 15.47 -13.40 5.29
C LYS A 132 14.62 -12.20 4.91
N ARG A 133 14.39 -11.30 5.87
CA ARG A 133 13.63 -10.06 5.69
C ARG A 133 14.55 -8.89 5.34
N TYR A 134 14.15 -8.08 4.35
CA TYR A 134 14.96 -6.97 3.83
C TYR A 134 14.23 -5.63 3.82
N ILE A 135 13.01 -5.58 4.34
CA ILE A 135 12.21 -4.34 4.47
C ILE A 135 11.96 -4.08 5.95
N TRP A 136 12.48 -2.97 6.47
CA TRP A 136 12.13 -2.49 7.80
C TRP A 136 10.76 -1.83 7.77
N PRO A 137 9.78 -2.31 8.53
CA PRO A 137 8.40 -1.83 8.45
C PRO A 137 8.23 -0.34 8.77
N TRP A 138 7.40 0.36 7.98
CA TRP A 138 7.09 1.76 8.22
C TRP A 138 5.59 2.01 8.23
N ASN A 139 4.87 1.54 7.22
CA ASN A 139 3.44 1.68 7.14
C ASN A 139 2.76 0.41 6.61
N PHE A 140 1.50 0.24 6.98
CA PHE A 140 0.66 -0.90 6.64
C PHE A 140 -0.51 -0.46 5.78
N GLY A 141 -0.92 -1.27 4.81
CA GLY A 141 -2.06 -0.99 3.94
C GLY A 141 -1.91 0.26 3.07
N THR A 142 -0.76 0.41 2.41
CA THR A 142 -0.53 1.54 1.50
C THR A 142 -1.33 1.44 0.23
N ASN A 143 -1.69 2.61 -0.27
CA ASN A 143 -2.32 2.86 -1.57
C ASN A 143 -3.79 2.48 -1.68
N GLY A 144 -4.45 1.97 -0.63
CA GLY A 144 -5.90 1.81 -0.55
C GLY A 144 -6.56 0.93 -1.61
N MET A 145 -5.80 0.48 -2.59
CA MET A 145 -6.30 -0.27 -3.75
C MET A 145 -6.34 -1.74 -3.42
N GLY A 146 -7.52 -2.34 -3.53
CA GLY A 146 -7.70 -3.77 -3.32
C GLY A 146 -7.69 -4.23 -1.86
N THR A 147 -7.65 -3.33 -0.88
CA THR A 147 -7.58 -3.69 0.54
C THR A 147 -8.94 -3.91 1.19
N SER A 148 -9.89 -3.02 0.92
CA SER A 148 -11.27 -3.11 1.40
C SER A 148 -12.23 -2.33 0.50
N MET A 149 -13.52 -2.47 0.74
CA MET A 149 -14.56 -1.63 0.14
C MET A 149 -14.75 -0.37 0.97
N LEU A 150 -15.15 0.71 0.31
CA LEU A 150 -15.64 1.94 0.93
C LEU A 150 -17.11 2.11 0.55
N LEU A 151 -17.98 2.29 1.55
CA LEU A 151 -19.41 2.43 1.35
C LEU A 151 -19.84 3.87 1.65
N TYR A 152 -20.49 4.53 0.71
CA TYR A 152 -21.14 5.83 0.97
C TYR A 152 -22.49 5.60 1.62
N THR A 153 -22.53 5.67 2.96
CA THR A 153 -23.66 5.21 3.78
C THR A 153 -24.99 5.88 3.46
N PRO A 154 -25.08 7.17 3.08
CA PRO A 154 -26.36 7.77 2.72
C PRO A 154 -27.08 7.06 1.56
N ASP A 155 -26.35 6.55 0.57
CA ASP A 155 -26.98 5.81 -0.53
C ASP A 155 -27.55 4.48 -0.06
N PHE A 156 -26.85 3.79 0.86
CA PHE A 156 -27.32 2.53 1.44
C PHE A 156 -28.57 2.75 2.28
N GLU A 157 -28.60 3.82 3.10
CA GLU A 157 -29.76 4.20 3.90
C GLU A 157 -30.98 4.53 3.02
N ASN A 158 -30.77 5.33 1.98
CA ASN A 158 -31.82 5.66 1.01
C ASN A 158 -32.35 4.43 0.26
N ALA A 159 -31.50 3.45 0.01
CA ALA A 159 -31.85 2.18 -0.63
C ALA A 159 -32.45 1.15 0.34
N GLY A 160 -32.52 1.46 1.64
CA GLY A 160 -32.98 0.55 2.69
C GLY A 160 -32.07 -0.65 2.89
N VAL A 161 -30.77 -0.45 2.77
CA VAL A 161 -29.72 -1.47 2.95
C VAL A 161 -29.02 -1.25 4.28
N ASP A 162 -28.91 -2.31 5.08
CA ASP A 162 -28.19 -2.31 6.34
C ASP A 162 -26.66 -2.37 6.10
N TRP A 163 -26.05 -1.21 5.97
CA TRP A 163 -24.62 -1.10 5.77
C TRP A 163 -23.81 -1.49 7.02
N GLN A 164 -24.37 -1.34 8.23
CA GLN A 164 -23.70 -1.75 9.47
C GLN A 164 -23.48 -3.27 9.49
N LYS A 165 -24.51 -4.04 9.08
CA LYS A 165 -24.37 -5.48 8.92
C LYS A 165 -23.23 -5.81 7.94
N ILE A 166 -23.19 -5.14 6.80
CA ILE A 166 -22.16 -5.38 5.77
C ILE A 166 -20.76 -5.06 6.31
N ALA A 167 -20.60 -3.93 6.99
CA ALA A 167 -19.31 -3.53 7.54
C ALA A 167 -18.79 -4.49 8.63
N ASN A 168 -19.68 -5.02 9.47
CA ASN A 168 -19.33 -5.82 10.63
C ASN A 168 -19.28 -7.34 10.36
N GLU A 169 -20.18 -7.84 9.49
CA GLU A 169 -20.35 -9.28 9.26
C GLU A 169 -19.87 -9.72 7.87
N GLY A 170 -19.65 -8.76 6.95
CA GLY A 170 -19.37 -9.04 5.55
C GLY A 170 -20.62 -9.37 4.74
N TRP A 171 -20.45 -9.76 3.49
CA TRP A 171 -21.49 -10.09 2.53
C TRP A 171 -21.03 -11.05 1.46
N THR A 172 -21.98 -11.79 0.91
CA THR A 172 -21.70 -12.68 -0.22
C THR A 172 -21.72 -11.93 -1.56
N MET A 173 -21.20 -12.57 -2.63
CA MET A 173 -21.28 -12.04 -4.00
C MET A 173 -22.73 -11.86 -4.46
N ASP A 174 -23.64 -12.73 -4.04
CA ASP A 174 -25.07 -12.62 -4.40
C ASP A 174 -25.71 -11.43 -3.66
N GLU A 175 -25.44 -11.25 -2.36
CA GLU A 175 -25.87 -10.07 -1.60
C GLU A 175 -25.30 -8.80 -2.21
N PHE A 176 -24.03 -8.80 -2.62
CA PHE A 176 -23.40 -7.67 -3.30
C PHE A 176 -24.15 -7.27 -4.56
N VAL A 177 -24.51 -8.23 -5.43
CA VAL A 177 -25.26 -7.95 -6.66
C VAL A 177 -26.64 -7.37 -6.36
N GLU A 178 -27.38 -7.93 -5.38
CA GLU A 178 -28.70 -7.42 -5.00
C GLU A 178 -28.62 -6.00 -4.40
N VAL A 179 -27.62 -5.72 -3.59
CA VAL A 179 -27.35 -4.37 -3.07
C VAL A 179 -26.95 -3.43 -4.21
N ALA A 180 -26.06 -3.86 -5.08
CA ALA A 180 -25.58 -3.06 -6.22
C ALA A 180 -26.72 -2.65 -7.17
N LYS A 181 -27.71 -3.52 -7.41
CA LYS A 181 -28.91 -3.17 -8.20
C LYS A 181 -29.72 -2.05 -7.56
N LYS A 182 -29.85 -2.01 -6.23
CA LYS A 182 -30.56 -0.95 -5.50
C LYS A 182 -29.81 0.38 -5.51
N LEU A 183 -28.48 0.32 -5.59
CA LEU A 183 -27.59 1.48 -5.58
C LEU A 183 -27.31 2.03 -7.00
N THR A 184 -27.95 1.47 -8.04
CA THR A 184 -27.75 1.90 -9.43
C THR A 184 -29.04 2.54 -9.92
N TYR A 185 -28.99 3.84 -10.25
CA TYR A 185 -30.18 4.61 -10.57
C TYR A 185 -29.91 5.76 -11.57
N ASP A 186 -30.99 6.33 -12.08
CA ASP A 186 -31.00 7.56 -12.87
C ASP A 186 -31.17 8.73 -11.88
N SER A 187 -30.10 9.49 -11.63
CA SER A 187 -30.10 10.61 -10.71
C SER A 187 -30.75 11.87 -11.28
N THR A 188 -30.83 11.95 -12.61
CA THR A 188 -31.37 13.13 -13.34
C THR A 188 -32.81 12.96 -13.75
N GLY A 189 -33.35 11.73 -13.78
CA GLY A 189 -34.70 11.41 -14.20
C GLY A 189 -34.90 11.45 -15.73
N ASP A 190 -33.81 11.35 -16.51
CA ASP A 190 -33.88 11.39 -17.98
C ASP A 190 -34.05 9.99 -18.62
N GLY A 191 -34.16 8.95 -17.81
CA GLY A 191 -34.32 7.56 -18.22
C GLY A 191 -33.00 6.85 -18.52
N LYS A 192 -31.86 7.46 -18.19
CA LYS A 192 -30.54 6.85 -18.35
C LYS A 192 -29.86 6.71 -16.99
N ILE A 193 -29.26 5.55 -16.78
CA ILE A 193 -28.43 5.33 -15.59
C ILE A 193 -27.19 6.20 -15.69
N ASP A 194 -26.96 7.02 -14.68
CA ASP A 194 -25.80 7.91 -14.54
C ASP A 194 -25.10 7.78 -13.17
N HIS A 195 -25.77 7.09 -12.21
CA HIS A 195 -25.21 6.69 -10.93
C HIS A 195 -25.14 5.16 -10.85
N TYR A 196 -23.95 4.63 -10.54
CA TYR A 196 -23.69 3.20 -10.48
C TYR A 196 -23.34 2.77 -9.06
N ALA A 197 -23.51 1.48 -8.78
CA ALA A 197 -23.11 0.96 -7.47
C ALA A 197 -21.60 0.99 -7.28
N VAL A 198 -20.85 0.56 -8.29
CA VAL A 198 -19.39 0.41 -8.21
C VAL A 198 -18.74 0.73 -9.56
N SER A 199 -17.48 1.16 -9.53
CA SER A 199 -16.63 1.29 -10.72
C SER A 199 -15.33 0.56 -10.47
N PHE A 200 -14.77 -0.06 -11.49
CA PHE A 200 -13.45 -0.67 -11.49
C PHE A 200 -12.81 -0.48 -12.87
N GLY A 201 -11.53 -0.80 -13.02
CA GLY A 201 -10.83 -0.56 -14.28
C GLY A 201 -9.83 -1.66 -14.60
N ALA A 202 -9.67 -1.98 -15.89
CA ALA A 202 -8.71 -3.01 -16.32
C ALA A 202 -7.28 -2.70 -15.89
N LYS A 203 -6.92 -1.42 -15.74
CA LYS A 203 -5.60 -0.97 -15.29
C LYS A 203 -5.47 -0.90 -13.76
N ASP A 204 -6.58 -1.10 -13.04
CA ASP A 204 -6.62 -1.25 -11.60
C ASP A 204 -6.58 -2.74 -11.22
N TYR A 205 -5.44 -3.36 -11.46
CA TYR A 205 -5.26 -4.80 -11.32
C TYR A 205 -5.47 -5.31 -9.88
N HIS A 206 -5.29 -4.47 -8.88
CA HIS A 206 -5.48 -4.87 -7.48
C HIS A 206 -6.93 -5.24 -7.22
N ASN A 207 -7.88 -4.38 -7.60
CA ASN A 207 -9.29 -4.66 -7.43
C ASN A 207 -9.75 -5.83 -8.29
N ILE A 208 -9.26 -5.92 -9.53
CA ILE A 208 -9.55 -7.08 -10.40
C ILE A 208 -9.08 -8.40 -9.76
N LEU A 209 -7.84 -8.44 -9.25
CA LEU A 209 -7.29 -9.63 -8.61
C LEU A 209 -8.03 -9.98 -7.32
N ASN A 210 -8.46 -9.00 -6.52
CA ASN A 210 -9.26 -9.27 -5.33
C ASN A 210 -10.55 -10.02 -5.64
N PHE A 211 -11.31 -9.56 -6.65
CA PHE A 211 -12.49 -10.28 -7.07
C PHE A 211 -12.17 -11.70 -7.56
N ILE A 212 -11.13 -11.85 -8.39
CA ILE A 212 -10.70 -13.17 -8.85
C ILE A 212 -10.31 -14.08 -7.67
N TYR A 213 -9.61 -13.54 -6.68
CA TYR A 213 -9.18 -14.29 -5.49
C TYR A 213 -10.34 -14.64 -4.56
N ALA A 214 -11.35 -13.77 -4.47
CA ALA A 214 -12.56 -14.06 -3.71
C ALA A 214 -13.34 -15.25 -4.28
N PHE A 215 -13.23 -15.53 -5.59
CA PHE A 215 -13.73 -16.73 -6.21
C PHE A 215 -12.85 -17.97 -5.97
N GLY A 216 -11.64 -17.80 -5.46
CA GLY A 216 -10.67 -18.87 -5.19
C GLY A 216 -9.56 -18.97 -6.24
N GLY A 217 -9.57 -18.11 -7.27
CA GLY A 217 -8.45 -18.00 -8.21
C GLY A 217 -7.15 -17.62 -7.47
N ARG A 218 -6.00 -17.98 -8.02
CA ARG A 218 -4.69 -17.58 -7.51
C ARG A 218 -3.78 -17.25 -8.68
N LEU A 219 -2.93 -16.23 -8.49
CA LEU A 219 -2.00 -15.79 -9.52
C LEU A 219 -0.98 -16.87 -9.83
N THR A 220 -0.44 -17.50 -8.80
CA THR A 220 0.59 -18.54 -8.90
C THR A 220 0.18 -19.81 -8.16
N ASN A 221 0.91 -20.90 -8.40
CA ASN A 221 0.96 -22.06 -7.52
C ASN A 221 1.74 -21.72 -6.22
N GLU A 222 1.72 -22.61 -5.22
CA GLU A 222 2.28 -22.37 -3.89
C GLU A 222 3.79 -22.06 -3.90
N ASP A 223 4.56 -22.69 -4.79
CA ASP A 223 6.00 -22.49 -4.89
C ASP A 223 6.38 -21.40 -5.92
N GLU A 224 5.40 -20.64 -6.44
CA GLU A 224 5.54 -19.55 -7.41
C GLU A 224 6.33 -19.91 -8.68
N THR A 225 6.32 -21.19 -8.99
CA THR A 225 7.00 -21.68 -10.16
C THR A 225 6.18 -21.54 -11.44
N GLN A 226 4.87 -21.34 -11.30
CA GLN A 226 3.94 -21.23 -12.41
C GLN A 226 2.86 -20.20 -12.11
N VAL A 227 2.48 -19.43 -13.11
CA VAL A 227 1.24 -18.65 -13.11
C VAL A 227 0.08 -19.59 -13.42
N THR A 228 -0.98 -19.54 -12.61
CA THR A 228 -2.14 -20.45 -12.66
C THR A 228 -3.47 -19.71 -12.74
N LEU A 229 -3.46 -18.41 -13.06
CA LEU A 229 -4.65 -17.54 -13.04
C LEU A 229 -5.68 -17.84 -14.15
N ASN A 230 -5.65 -19.02 -14.75
CA ASN A 230 -6.65 -19.51 -15.69
C ASN A 230 -7.43 -20.72 -15.15
N SER A 231 -7.40 -20.93 -13.83
CA SER A 231 -8.22 -21.94 -13.18
C SER A 231 -9.72 -21.64 -13.38
N PRO A 232 -10.62 -22.63 -13.23
CA PRO A 232 -12.06 -22.39 -13.31
C PRO A 232 -12.54 -21.29 -12.36
N GLU A 233 -11.98 -21.20 -11.16
CA GLU A 233 -12.28 -20.19 -10.15
C GLU A 233 -11.84 -18.79 -10.61
N ALA A 234 -10.64 -18.67 -11.20
CA ALA A 234 -10.16 -17.39 -11.73
C ALA A 234 -11.02 -16.92 -12.92
N VAL A 235 -11.41 -17.83 -13.78
CA VAL A 235 -12.31 -17.55 -14.90
C VAL A 235 -13.69 -17.10 -14.40
N ALA A 236 -14.22 -17.76 -13.35
CA ALA A 236 -15.50 -17.38 -12.74
C ALA A 236 -15.43 -15.97 -12.13
N GLY A 237 -14.32 -15.62 -11.45
CA GLY A 237 -14.11 -14.29 -10.90
C GLY A 237 -14.03 -13.19 -11.97
N LEU A 238 -13.33 -13.44 -13.07
CA LEU A 238 -13.31 -12.49 -14.19
C LEU A 238 -14.68 -12.40 -14.90
N GLN A 239 -15.40 -13.53 -15.06
CA GLN A 239 -16.75 -13.53 -15.62
C GLN A 239 -17.71 -12.71 -14.75
N PHE A 240 -17.64 -12.85 -13.41
CA PHE A 240 -18.44 -12.07 -12.49
C PHE A 240 -18.27 -10.57 -12.71
N LEU A 241 -17.02 -10.09 -12.84
CA LEU A 241 -16.76 -8.68 -13.13
C LEU A 241 -17.36 -8.23 -14.47
N LEU A 242 -17.28 -9.07 -15.50
CA LEU A 242 -17.94 -8.78 -16.78
C LEU A 242 -19.47 -8.73 -16.62
N ASP A 243 -20.03 -9.60 -15.79
CA ASP A 243 -21.48 -9.66 -15.56
C ASP A 243 -21.99 -8.44 -14.80
N LEU A 244 -21.20 -7.86 -13.88
CA LEU A 244 -21.54 -6.59 -13.23
C LEU A 244 -21.78 -5.46 -14.25
N VAL A 245 -21.03 -5.45 -15.35
CA VAL A 245 -21.15 -4.45 -16.43
C VAL A 245 -22.25 -4.84 -17.43
N ASN A 246 -22.22 -6.09 -17.93
CA ASN A 246 -22.97 -6.47 -19.13
C ASN A 246 -24.33 -7.12 -18.83
N VAL A 247 -24.48 -7.78 -17.68
CA VAL A 247 -25.70 -8.51 -17.29
C VAL A 247 -26.47 -7.71 -16.24
N HIS A 248 -25.78 -7.29 -15.16
CA HIS A 248 -26.44 -6.59 -14.06
C HIS A 248 -26.54 -5.08 -14.28
N GLY A 249 -25.62 -4.50 -15.09
CA GLY A 249 -25.61 -3.07 -15.40
C GLY A 249 -25.31 -2.18 -14.18
N VAL A 250 -24.66 -2.72 -13.14
CA VAL A 250 -24.39 -2.05 -11.87
C VAL A 250 -23.03 -1.34 -11.83
N ALA A 251 -22.23 -1.53 -12.86
CA ALA A 251 -20.98 -0.82 -13.12
C ALA A 251 -21.02 -0.17 -14.51
N PRO A 252 -20.34 0.97 -14.72
CA PRO A 252 -20.39 1.67 -16.01
C PRO A 252 -19.74 0.85 -17.12
N ARG A 253 -20.13 1.13 -18.37
CA ARG A 253 -19.39 0.63 -19.54
C ARG A 253 -18.11 1.43 -19.75
N GLY A 254 -17.13 0.84 -20.43
CA GLY A 254 -15.84 1.51 -20.70
C GLY A 254 -14.77 1.26 -19.63
N VAL A 255 -15.02 0.31 -18.71
CA VAL A 255 -14.08 -0.07 -17.64
C VAL A 255 -12.73 -0.52 -18.18
N GLU A 256 -12.64 -1.00 -19.42
CA GLU A 256 -11.39 -1.37 -20.08
C GLU A 256 -10.40 -0.21 -20.23
N GLY A 257 -10.89 1.03 -20.27
CA GLY A 257 -10.06 2.23 -20.38
C GLY A 257 -9.64 2.81 -19.02
N LEU A 258 -10.33 2.44 -17.93
CA LEU A 258 -10.16 3.09 -16.64
C LEU A 258 -8.87 2.62 -15.92
N GLY A 259 -8.21 3.57 -15.29
CA GLY A 259 -7.13 3.36 -14.34
C GLY A 259 -7.57 3.62 -12.90
N VAL A 260 -6.65 3.41 -11.97
CA VAL A 260 -6.88 3.58 -10.53
C VAL A 260 -7.49 4.94 -10.19
N TYR A 261 -6.92 6.03 -10.72
CA TYR A 261 -7.38 7.38 -10.40
C TYR A 261 -8.74 7.71 -11.00
N ASP A 262 -9.13 7.06 -12.12
CA ASP A 262 -10.46 7.19 -12.69
C ASP A 262 -11.51 6.54 -11.78
N VAL A 263 -11.19 5.34 -11.26
CA VAL A 263 -12.03 4.59 -10.32
C VAL A 263 -12.23 5.39 -9.03
N ILE A 264 -11.16 5.88 -8.45
CA ILE A 264 -11.21 6.76 -7.27
C ILE A 264 -12.02 8.03 -7.57
N GLY A 265 -11.79 8.66 -8.72
CA GLY A 265 -12.52 9.87 -9.14
C GLY A 265 -14.01 9.64 -9.31
N ASN A 266 -14.44 8.47 -9.76
CA ASN A 266 -15.85 8.11 -9.85
C ASN A 266 -16.50 8.05 -8.45
N PHE A 267 -15.82 7.49 -7.47
CA PHE A 267 -16.30 7.46 -6.09
C PHE A 267 -16.33 8.87 -5.47
N HIS A 268 -15.25 9.63 -5.57
CA HIS A 268 -15.17 11.00 -5.04
C HIS A 268 -16.19 11.95 -5.65
N SER A 269 -16.51 11.77 -6.93
CA SER A 269 -17.53 12.59 -7.60
C SER A 269 -18.95 12.08 -7.40
N HIS A 270 -19.14 11.13 -6.49
CA HIS A 270 -20.42 10.49 -6.20
C HIS A 270 -21.13 9.94 -7.44
N ARG A 271 -20.34 9.41 -8.38
CA ARG A 271 -20.86 8.64 -9.52
C ARG A 271 -21.07 7.17 -9.17
N THR A 272 -20.46 6.73 -8.06
CA THR A 272 -20.63 5.40 -7.50
C THR A 272 -20.86 5.48 -6.00
N SER A 273 -21.73 4.60 -5.48
CA SER A 273 -22.02 4.46 -4.05
C SER A 273 -20.94 3.70 -3.30
N MET A 274 -20.12 2.93 -4.02
CA MET A 274 -19.04 2.12 -3.47
C MET A 274 -17.72 2.47 -4.16
N GLY A 275 -16.67 2.50 -3.36
CA GLY A 275 -15.27 2.64 -3.79
C GLY A 275 -14.40 1.56 -3.19
N PHE A 276 -13.10 1.70 -3.36
CA PHE A 276 -12.08 0.79 -2.83
C PHE A 276 -11.05 1.58 -2.06
N GLY A 277 -10.59 1.03 -0.96
CA GLY A 277 -9.58 1.67 -0.15
C GLY A 277 -9.62 1.26 1.31
N GLY A 278 -8.97 2.03 2.14
CA GLY A 278 -8.90 1.90 3.58
C GLY A 278 -8.79 3.27 4.25
N PRO A 279 -8.34 3.34 5.51
CA PRO A 279 -8.26 4.60 6.28
C PRO A 279 -7.52 5.73 5.54
N TYR A 280 -6.48 5.41 4.80
CA TYR A 280 -5.76 6.34 3.94
C TYR A 280 -6.68 7.06 2.93
N GLU A 281 -7.58 6.33 2.27
CA GLU A 281 -8.51 6.91 1.30
C GLU A 281 -9.54 7.78 2.01
N ILE A 282 -10.04 7.33 3.15
CA ILE A 282 -10.94 8.10 4.01
C ILE A 282 -10.29 9.42 4.41
N GLY A 283 -9.03 9.37 4.82
CA GLY A 283 -8.31 10.56 5.18
C GLY A 283 -8.08 11.52 4.03
N ARG A 284 -7.88 11.02 2.83
CA ARG A 284 -7.84 11.86 1.63
C ARG A 284 -9.19 12.51 1.37
N ILE A 285 -10.28 11.77 1.50
CA ILE A 285 -11.64 12.26 1.38
C ILE A 285 -11.90 13.34 2.44
N THR A 286 -11.57 13.10 3.69
CA THR A 286 -11.72 14.08 4.78
C THR A 286 -11.02 15.39 4.46
N ARG A 287 -9.79 15.35 3.93
CA ARG A 287 -9.10 16.58 3.49
C ARG A 287 -9.83 17.30 2.36
N TYR A 288 -10.42 16.58 1.43
CA TYR A 288 -11.22 17.20 0.34
C TYR A 288 -12.53 17.80 0.84
N VAL A 289 -13.19 17.15 1.82
CA VAL A 289 -14.36 17.71 2.51
C VAL A 289 -13.99 18.99 3.24
N LEU A 290 -12.93 18.99 4.04
CA LEU A 290 -12.45 20.16 4.77
C LEU A 290 -12.01 21.31 3.84
N ALA A 291 -11.51 21.00 2.66
CA ALA A 291 -11.16 21.98 1.63
C ALA A 291 -12.38 22.48 0.81
N GLY A 292 -13.59 21.97 1.09
CA GLY A 292 -14.81 22.31 0.33
C GLY A 292 -14.80 21.76 -1.10
N SER A 293 -13.97 20.76 -1.38
CA SER A 293 -13.87 20.11 -2.70
C SER A 293 -14.80 18.92 -2.84
N LEU A 294 -15.30 18.40 -1.72
CA LEU A 294 -16.30 17.34 -1.64
C LEU A 294 -17.43 17.79 -0.68
N ASP A 295 -18.59 17.11 -0.79
CA ASP A 295 -19.74 17.32 0.08
C ASP A 295 -19.34 17.10 1.55
N GLU A 296 -19.86 17.97 2.46
CA GLU A 296 -19.60 17.89 3.89
C GLU A 296 -20.10 16.57 4.54
N GLN A 297 -20.97 15.83 3.85
CA GLN A 297 -21.51 14.54 4.31
C GLN A 297 -20.79 13.33 3.72
N PHE A 298 -19.73 13.54 2.92
CA PHE A 298 -19.02 12.45 2.26
C PHE A 298 -18.06 11.74 3.22
N TYR A 299 -18.61 10.93 4.13
CA TYR A 299 -17.87 10.11 5.09
C TYR A 299 -18.16 8.62 4.84
N PRO A 300 -17.37 7.93 3.99
CA PRO A 300 -17.57 6.52 3.71
C PRO A 300 -17.10 5.65 4.87
N VAL A 301 -17.67 4.44 4.98
CA VAL A 301 -17.21 3.44 5.94
C VAL A 301 -16.46 2.31 5.26
N VAL A 302 -15.51 1.72 5.98
CA VAL A 302 -14.76 0.54 5.55
C VAL A 302 -15.64 -0.70 5.68
N ALA A 303 -15.58 -1.58 4.69
CA ALA A 303 -16.24 -2.88 4.70
C ALA A 303 -15.37 -3.94 4.01
N PRO A 304 -15.48 -5.22 4.36
CA PRO A 304 -14.77 -6.29 3.66
C PRO A 304 -15.25 -6.44 2.21
N PHE A 305 -14.38 -6.96 1.34
CA PHE A 305 -14.79 -7.39 0.00
C PHE A 305 -15.87 -8.47 0.09
N PRO A 306 -16.80 -8.52 -0.89
CA PRO A 306 -17.75 -9.60 -0.97
C PRO A 306 -17.03 -10.92 -1.24
N HIS A 307 -17.61 -12.02 -0.77
CA HIS A 307 -17.06 -13.36 -0.93
C HIS A 307 -18.08 -14.35 -1.51
N VAL A 308 -17.60 -15.40 -2.14
CA VAL A 308 -18.46 -16.52 -2.53
C VAL A 308 -18.93 -17.22 -1.26
N GLU A 309 -20.19 -17.69 -1.24
CA GLU A 309 -20.72 -18.49 -0.13
C GLU A 309 -19.76 -19.64 0.22
N ASP A 310 -19.59 -19.93 1.48
CA ASP A 310 -18.62 -20.92 2.02
C ASP A 310 -17.13 -20.57 1.82
N LYS A 311 -16.78 -19.34 1.38
CA LYS A 311 -15.41 -18.82 1.34
C LYS A 311 -15.27 -17.60 2.23
N ASN A 312 -14.03 -17.30 2.62
CA ASN A 312 -13.73 -16.06 3.34
C ASN A 312 -13.57 -14.89 2.37
N PRO A 313 -13.82 -13.65 2.83
CA PRO A 313 -13.36 -12.46 2.13
C PRO A 313 -11.86 -12.52 1.85
N VAL A 314 -11.41 -11.71 0.92
CA VAL A 314 -9.98 -11.56 0.58
C VAL A 314 -9.66 -10.08 0.62
N ALA A 315 -8.55 -9.75 1.25
CA ALA A 315 -8.01 -8.41 1.27
C ALA A 315 -6.54 -8.41 0.84
N TYR A 316 -6.19 -7.56 -0.11
CA TYR A 316 -4.80 -7.38 -0.47
C TYR A 316 -4.04 -6.72 0.68
N THR A 317 -3.03 -7.40 1.18
CA THR A 317 -2.08 -6.80 2.11
C THR A 317 -0.91 -6.21 1.35
N THR A 318 -0.53 -5.03 1.75
CA THR A 318 0.71 -4.41 1.30
C THR A 318 1.27 -3.60 2.45
N GLY A 319 2.53 -3.76 2.67
CA GLY A 319 3.30 -2.92 3.56
C GLY A 319 4.34 -2.16 2.77
N SER A 320 4.96 -1.21 3.40
CA SER A 320 6.16 -0.64 2.86
C SER A 320 7.06 -0.12 3.97
N GLY A 321 8.33 -0.04 3.67
CA GLY A 321 9.30 0.31 4.67
C GLY A 321 10.61 0.76 4.06
N PHE A 322 11.63 0.75 4.90
CA PHE A 322 12.98 1.12 4.51
C PHE A 322 13.75 -0.11 4.03
N ILE A 323 14.44 0.05 2.90
CA ILE A 323 15.33 -0.95 2.33
C ILE A 323 16.76 -0.45 2.55
N ILE A 324 17.60 -1.31 3.12
CA ILE A 324 18.92 -0.95 3.60
C ILE A 324 19.98 -1.60 2.72
N PHE A 325 20.85 -0.79 2.13
CA PHE A 325 22.02 -1.30 1.41
C PHE A 325 23.13 -1.70 2.36
N LYS A 326 23.84 -2.75 2.01
CA LYS A 326 24.90 -3.35 2.83
C LYS A 326 26.03 -2.37 3.11
N GLN A 327 26.37 -2.21 4.40
CA GLN A 327 27.44 -1.34 4.85
C GLN A 327 28.68 -2.16 5.18
N GLN A 328 29.84 -1.73 4.67
CA GLN A 328 31.12 -2.37 4.98
C GLN A 328 31.64 -1.99 6.38
N ASN A 329 31.35 -0.77 6.83
CA ASN A 329 31.75 -0.27 8.15
C ASN A 329 30.65 -0.59 9.16
N GLN A 330 31.01 -1.30 10.24
CA GLN A 330 30.08 -1.71 11.31
C GLN A 330 29.47 -0.50 12.01
N GLU A 331 30.27 0.49 12.38
CA GLU A 331 29.79 1.67 13.08
C GLU A 331 28.78 2.48 12.24
N LYS A 332 29.05 2.60 10.94
CA LYS A 332 28.09 3.22 10.01
C LYS A 332 26.81 2.41 9.89
N ARG A 333 26.90 1.09 9.80
CA ARG A 333 25.75 0.20 9.74
C ARG A 333 24.87 0.35 10.97
N ASP A 334 25.48 0.34 12.17
CA ASP A 334 24.75 0.51 13.42
C ASP A 334 24.03 1.86 13.47
N MET A 335 24.67 2.94 13.01
CA MET A 335 24.06 4.26 12.93
C MET A 335 22.94 4.37 11.88
N VAL A 336 23.02 3.62 10.79
CA VAL A 336 21.92 3.53 9.80
C VAL A 336 20.69 2.91 10.45
N PHE A 337 20.84 1.79 11.15
CA PHE A 337 19.73 1.14 11.85
C PHE A 337 19.20 2.00 13.01
N GLU A 338 20.06 2.70 13.71
CA GLU A 338 19.66 3.64 14.76
C GLU A 338 18.82 4.80 14.19
N PHE A 339 19.18 5.31 12.99
CA PHE A 339 18.36 6.32 12.33
C PHE A 339 17.01 5.75 11.88
N ILE A 340 16.96 4.53 11.37
CA ILE A 340 15.70 3.88 11.00
C ILE A 340 14.81 3.64 12.24
N ARG A 341 15.40 3.23 13.40
CA ARG A 341 14.67 3.14 14.67
C ARG A 341 14.12 4.49 15.11
N PHE A 342 14.91 5.56 14.97
CA PHE A 342 14.45 6.92 15.23
C PHE A 342 13.25 7.27 14.34
N LEU A 343 13.28 6.96 13.03
CA LEU A 343 12.18 7.21 12.11
C LEU A 343 10.93 6.38 12.41
N THR A 344 11.08 5.22 13.06
CA THR A 344 10.01 4.23 13.31
C THR A 344 9.69 4.02 14.78
N ASN A 345 10.19 4.87 15.68
CA ASN A 345 9.72 4.90 17.06
C ASN A 345 8.28 5.44 17.14
N VAL A 346 7.62 5.25 18.27
CA VAL A 346 6.20 5.60 18.45
C VAL A 346 5.93 7.07 18.12
N GLU A 347 6.76 8.01 18.61
CA GLU A 347 6.56 9.44 18.42
C GLU A 347 6.68 9.87 16.95
N ASN A 348 7.70 9.36 16.25
CA ASN A 348 8.01 9.78 14.89
C ASN A 348 7.15 9.03 13.86
N LEU A 349 6.79 7.78 14.15
CA LEU A 349 5.89 7.03 13.29
C LEU A 349 4.45 7.58 13.36
N ALA A 350 4.06 8.15 14.51
CA ALA A 350 2.78 8.82 14.67
C ALA A 350 2.59 10.03 13.72
N LEU A 351 3.67 10.61 13.19
CA LEU A 351 3.59 11.68 12.18
C LEU A 351 2.91 11.24 10.87
N LEU A 352 2.80 9.92 10.64
CA LEU A 352 2.05 9.37 9.51
C LEU A 352 0.54 9.66 9.59
N GLU A 353 0.03 10.08 10.76
CA GLU A 353 -1.33 10.62 10.90
C GLU A 353 -1.62 11.73 9.89
N THR A 354 -0.64 12.58 9.58
CA THR A 354 -0.75 13.62 8.54
C THR A 354 -1.21 13.06 7.18
N LEU A 355 -0.86 11.81 6.91
CA LEU A 355 -1.22 11.09 5.69
C LEU A 355 -2.43 10.16 5.90
N GLN A 356 -2.84 9.98 7.15
CA GLN A 356 -3.87 9.03 7.60
C GLN A 356 -3.60 7.59 7.15
N TYR A 357 -2.33 7.22 7.12
CA TYR A 357 -1.91 5.83 6.93
C TYR A 357 -1.96 5.07 8.24
N LEU A 358 -2.29 3.78 8.16
CA LEU A 358 -1.92 2.86 9.21
C LEU A 358 -0.41 2.74 9.26
N THR A 359 0.13 2.88 10.45
CA THR A 359 1.55 2.63 10.67
C THR A 359 1.82 1.13 10.75
N ALA A 360 3.07 0.74 10.61
CA ALA A 360 3.44 -0.65 10.76
C ALA A 360 3.37 -1.17 12.20
N ARG A 361 3.19 -0.28 13.21
CA ARG A 361 3.12 -0.63 14.63
C ARG A 361 1.70 -0.57 15.14
N ARG A 362 1.26 -1.65 15.84
CA ARG A 362 -0.06 -1.73 16.47
C ARG A 362 -0.21 -0.66 17.56
N SER A 363 0.78 -0.54 18.43
CA SER A 363 0.81 0.45 19.51
C SER A 363 0.61 1.89 19.06
N VAL A 364 1.16 2.24 17.90
CA VAL A 364 0.99 3.59 17.34
C VAL A 364 -0.43 3.80 16.82
N ASN A 365 -0.98 2.82 16.11
CA ASN A 365 -2.34 2.91 15.56
C ASN A 365 -3.40 3.01 16.66
N GLU A 366 -3.21 2.33 17.81
CA GLU A 366 -4.08 2.44 18.99
C GLU A 366 -4.15 3.85 19.58
N ILE A 367 -3.12 4.68 19.37
CA ILE A 367 -3.03 6.02 19.94
C ILE A 367 -3.53 7.10 18.96
N LEU A 368 -3.26 6.90 17.65
CA LEU A 368 -3.41 7.95 16.65
C LEU A 368 -4.83 8.48 16.51
N TYR A 369 -5.82 7.61 16.53
CA TYR A 369 -7.20 7.99 16.19
C TYR A 369 -8.15 7.90 17.39
N LYS A 370 -7.64 7.72 18.61
CA LYS A 370 -8.46 7.55 19.84
C LYS A 370 -9.41 8.71 20.13
N ASP A 371 -9.06 9.92 19.72
CA ASP A 371 -9.86 11.14 19.93
C ASP A 371 -10.75 11.49 18.73
N ASP A 372 -10.69 10.71 17.65
CA ASP A 372 -11.59 10.76 16.48
C ASP A 372 -12.38 9.45 16.37
N PRO A 373 -13.62 9.39 16.95
CA PRO A 373 -14.40 8.16 16.97
C PRO A 373 -14.68 7.56 15.59
N TYR A 374 -14.89 8.41 14.58
CA TYR A 374 -15.12 7.95 13.22
C TYR A 374 -13.88 7.28 12.64
N MET A 375 -12.73 7.96 12.67
CA MET A 375 -11.47 7.38 12.15
C MET A 375 -11.06 6.15 12.95
N ASN A 376 -11.22 6.17 14.27
CA ASN A 376 -10.89 5.01 15.11
C ASN A 376 -11.69 3.76 14.67
N GLU A 377 -13.01 3.90 14.49
CA GLU A 377 -13.87 2.81 14.01
C GLU A 377 -13.40 2.27 12.64
N GLN A 378 -13.07 3.17 11.70
CA GLN A 378 -12.61 2.76 10.38
C GLN A 378 -11.25 2.06 10.42
N VAL A 379 -10.35 2.51 11.27
CA VAL A 379 -9.03 1.89 11.49
C VAL A 379 -9.16 0.52 12.13
N GLU A 380 -10.00 0.37 13.16
CA GLU A 380 -10.26 -0.91 13.81
C GLU A 380 -10.90 -1.92 12.84
N THR A 381 -11.90 -1.51 12.08
CA THR A 381 -12.54 -2.34 11.06
C THR A 381 -11.53 -2.78 10.00
N PHE A 382 -10.72 -1.84 9.51
CA PHE A 382 -9.69 -2.15 8.51
C PHE A 382 -8.63 -3.11 9.07
N ALA A 383 -8.13 -2.88 10.27
CA ALA A 383 -7.17 -3.76 10.92
C ALA A 383 -7.74 -5.18 11.08
N GLY A 384 -9.01 -5.30 11.50
CA GLY A 384 -9.71 -6.58 11.59
C GLY A 384 -9.83 -7.30 10.23
N ILE A 385 -10.10 -6.56 9.15
CA ILE A 385 -10.12 -7.12 7.80
C ILE A 385 -8.73 -7.63 7.41
N MET A 386 -7.67 -6.88 7.68
CA MET A 386 -6.31 -7.27 7.36
C MET A 386 -5.86 -8.49 8.18
N ASP A 387 -6.13 -8.52 9.48
CA ASP A 387 -5.76 -9.63 10.36
C ASP A 387 -6.47 -10.95 9.99
N ASN A 388 -7.76 -10.87 9.59
CA ASN A 388 -8.56 -12.06 9.31
C ASN A 388 -8.49 -12.52 7.85
N TYR A 389 -8.31 -11.61 6.89
CA TYR A 389 -8.49 -11.87 5.46
C TYR A 389 -7.32 -11.39 4.59
N GLY A 390 -6.31 -10.78 5.23
CA GLY A 390 -5.15 -10.24 4.55
C GLY A 390 -4.32 -11.32 3.88
N MET A 391 -3.95 -11.10 2.63
CA MET A 391 -3.02 -11.97 1.90
C MET A 391 -2.24 -11.18 0.86
N PRO A 392 -0.96 -11.52 0.62
CA PRO A 392 -0.23 -10.93 -0.49
C PRO A 392 -0.78 -11.46 -1.82
N PHE A 393 -0.84 -10.61 -2.85
CA PHE A 393 -1.20 -11.07 -4.21
C PHE A 393 -0.13 -11.94 -4.82
N PHE A 394 1.10 -11.62 -4.51
CA PHE A 394 2.28 -12.36 -4.90
C PHE A 394 2.79 -13.00 -3.62
N GLY A 395 2.92 -14.30 -3.59
CA GLY A 395 3.32 -15.03 -2.37
C GLY A 395 4.72 -14.64 -1.91
N SER A 396 5.64 -14.34 -2.85
CA SER A 396 6.95 -13.77 -2.53
C SER A 396 7.22 -12.50 -3.33
N GLN A 397 8.05 -11.64 -2.77
CA GLN A 397 8.56 -10.46 -3.47
C GLN A 397 9.51 -10.81 -4.63
N GLU A 398 9.78 -12.09 -4.84
CA GLU A 398 10.61 -12.59 -5.93
C GLU A 398 9.86 -12.71 -7.24
N PHE A 399 8.54 -12.68 -7.19
CA PHE A 399 7.71 -12.78 -8.38
C PHE A 399 7.90 -11.57 -9.30
N PRO A 400 8.25 -11.76 -10.60
CA PRO A 400 8.61 -10.67 -11.49
C PRO A 400 7.40 -9.91 -12.03
N TRP A 401 6.55 -9.41 -11.12
CA TRP A 401 5.27 -8.79 -11.46
C TRP A 401 5.42 -7.63 -12.44
N SER A 402 6.43 -6.79 -12.27
CA SER A 402 6.67 -5.64 -13.15
C SER A 402 6.81 -6.01 -14.64
N GLN A 403 7.26 -7.22 -14.93
CA GLN A 403 7.39 -7.74 -16.29
C GLN A 403 6.11 -8.45 -16.77
N ILE A 404 5.33 -8.99 -15.85
CA ILE A 404 4.11 -9.78 -16.14
C ILE A 404 2.85 -8.89 -16.19
N GLN A 405 2.79 -7.86 -15.36
CA GLN A 405 1.66 -6.94 -15.21
C GLN A 405 1.11 -6.39 -16.54
N PRO A 406 1.93 -5.92 -17.50
CA PRO A 406 1.40 -5.38 -18.77
C PRO A 406 0.59 -6.42 -19.56
N HIS A 407 0.97 -7.69 -19.48
CA HIS A 407 0.26 -8.79 -20.14
C HIS A 407 -1.04 -9.11 -19.45
N PHE A 408 -1.08 -9.00 -18.11
CA PHE A 408 -2.32 -9.13 -17.35
C PHE A 408 -3.32 -8.02 -17.72
N ILE A 409 -2.89 -6.76 -17.68
CA ILE A 409 -3.72 -5.62 -18.06
C ILE A 409 -4.30 -5.82 -19.47
N SER A 410 -3.46 -6.18 -20.45
CA SER A 410 -3.90 -6.41 -21.83
C SER A 410 -4.93 -7.55 -21.94
N ALA A 411 -4.81 -8.59 -21.12
CA ALA A 411 -5.77 -9.70 -21.11
C ALA A 411 -7.13 -9.23 -20.56
N ILE A 412 -7.12 -8.46 -19.47
CA ILE A 412 -8.32 -7.91 -18.85
C ILE A 412 -9.01 -6.89 -19.77
N GLU A 413 -8.24 -5.99 -20.40
CA GLU A 413 -8.77 -5.06 -21.42
C GLU A 413 -9.47 -5.81 -22.56
N ALA A 414 -8.84 -6.88 -23.07
CA ALA A 414 -9.42 -7.69 -24.16
C ALA A 414 -10.72 -8.42 -23.75
N ALA A 415 -10.83 -8.84 -22.49
CA ALA A 415 -12.04 -9.47 -21.97
C ALA A 415 -13.17 -8.45 -21.82
N PHE A 416 -12.92 -7.28 -21.22
CA PHE A 416 -13.94 -6.23 -21.04
C PHE A 416 -14.40 -5.63 -22.38
N ALA A 417 -13.50 -5.48 -23.35
CA ALA A 417 -13.85 -5.04 -24.69
C ALA A 417 -14.61 -6.10 -25.51
N GLY A 418 -14.82 -7.31 -24.97
CA GLY A 418 -15.50 -8.42 -25.67
C GLY A 418 -14.68 -9.05 -26.79
N ASN A 419 -13.39 -8.73 -26.89
CA ASN A 419 -12.50 -9.28 -27.91
C ASN A 419 -12.08 -10.73 -27.61
N LYS A 420 -12.15 -11.15 -26.34
CA LYS A 420 -11.85 -12.51 -25.87
C LYS A 420 -12.84 -12.91 -24.78
N THR A 421 -13.13 -14.20 -24.71
CA THR A 421 -13.80 -14.74 -23.52
C THR A 421 -12.86 -14.69 -22.31
N PRO A 422 -13.37 -14.66 -21.05
CA PRO A 422 -12.54 -14.72 -19.86
C PRO A 422 -11.52 -15.85 -19.87
N GLN A 423 -11.97 -17.06 -20.22
CA GLN A 423 -11.07 -18.22 -20.34
C GLN A 423 -9.94 -17.95 -21.33
N ARG A 424 -10.25 -17.48 -22.54
CA ARG A 424 -9.22 -17.24 -23.56
C ARG A 424 -8.26 -16.11 -23.17
N ALA A 425 -8.77 -15.06 -22.53
CA ALA A 425 -7.94 -13.95 -22.05
C ALA A 425 -6.94 -14.41 -20.99
N LEU A 426 -7.40 -15.19 -20.02
CA LEU A 426 -6.54 -15.73 -18.95
C LEU A 426 -5.61 -16.83 -19.45
N ASP A 427 -6.01 -17.69 -20.40
CA ASP A 427 -5.12 -18.69 -21.01
C ASP A 427 -3.94 -18.03 -21.74
N ASP A 428 -4.21 -17.00 -22.53
CA ASP A 428 -3.18 -16.26 -23.27
C ASP A 428 -2.24 -15.53 -22.29
N PHE A 429 -2.79 -14.94 -21.22
CA PHE A 429 -1.99 -14.31 -20.14
C PHE A 429 -1.08 -15.34 -19.45
N VAL A 430 -1.63 -16.46 -18.99
CA VAL A 430 -0.88 -17.51 -18.27
C VAL A 430 0.22 -18.08 -19.14
N ALA A 431 -0.02 -18.31 -20.43
CA ALA A 431 0.98 -18.79 -21.36
C ALA A 431 2.17 -17.80 -21.48
N GLU A 432 1.89 -16.51 -21.62
CA GLU A 432 2.94 -15.49 -21.73
C GLU A 432 3.70 -15.30 -20.42
N ALA A 433 2.96 -15.21 -19.29
CA ALA A 433 3.56 -15.06 -17.97
C ALA A 433 4.51 -16.23 -17.63
N ASN A 434 4.10 -17.47 -17.90
CA ASN A 434 4.94 -18.64 -17.69
C ASN A 434 6.18 -18.65 -18.61
N ARG A 435 6.07 -18.11 -19.83
CA ARG A 435 7.23 -17.93 -20.71
C ARG A 435 8.23 -16.90 -20.15
N ILE A 436 7.73 -15.85 -19.52
CA ILE A 436 8.57 -14.87 -18.82
C ILE A 436 9.28 -15.55 -17.63
N LEU A 437 8.55 -16.28 -16.78
CA LEU A 437 9.15 -17.00 -15.65
C LEU A 437 10.25 -17.97 -16.08
N GLN A 438 10.04 -18.72 -17.16
CA GLN A 438 11.05 -19.66 -17.68
C GLN A 438 12.33 -18.96 -18.17
N ARG A 439 12.25 -17.74 -18.67
CA ARG A 439 13.41 -16.95 -19.13
C ARG A 439 14.22 -16.34 -18.00
N LEU A 440 13.59 -16.15 -16.83
CA LEU A 440 14.24 -15.52 -15.68
C LEU A 440 14.87 -16.54 -14.71
N ARG A 441 14.61 -17.80 -14.89
CA ARG A 441 15.26 -18.94 -14.22
C ARG A 441 16.50 -19.38 -14.97
#